data_f28fe05f7e5be545e5e0bc59fddb680a
#
_entry.id   f28fe05f7e5be545e5e0bc59fddb680a
#
_cell.length_a   1.000
_cell.length_b   1.000
_cell.length_c   1.000
_cell.angle_alpha   90.00
_cell.angle_beta   90.00
_cell.angle_gamma   90.00
#
_symmetry.space_group_name_H-M   'P 1'
#
loop_
_entity.id
_entity.type
_entity.pdbx_description
1 polymer ?
#
loop_
_entity_poly.entity_id
_entity_poly.type
_entity_poly.pdbx_seq_one_letter_code
_entity_poly.pdbx_strand_id
1 'polypeptide(L)'
;MPSEVQIGRDLEVSRGSVREAYRTLAAVGILEIEGGRRPRLRAIDPNVLTQVFDYALNTAQVNVAHVTETRRALELQTAQFAARYASEAQRQTLRELVAQMRSAATDHARRVESDVAIHTVIAEASGNPLNSLLLHALRSPMEASVRIHCDDRRTEV
;
A
#
# COMPACT_ATOMS: atom_id res chain seq x y z
N MET A 1 -14.86 -15.85 -11.44
CA MET A 1 -15.81 -14.97 -12.17
C MET A 1 -16.55 -15.74 -13.27
N PRO A 2 -17.73 -15.26 -13.74
CA PRO A 2 -18.42 -15.81 -14.89
C PRO A 2 -17.54 -15.74 -16.15
N SER A 3 -17.85 -16.55 -17.16
CA SER A 3 -17.14 -16.48 -18.46
C SER A 3 -17.56 -15.27 -19.27
N GLU A 4 -16.73 -14.85 -20.24
CA GLU A 4 -17.11 -13.76 -21.19
C GLU A 4 -18.47 -14.03 -21.87
N VAL A 5 -18.76 -15.30 -22.16
CA VAL A 5 -20.02 -15.72 -22.79
C VAL A 5 -21.21 -15.53 -21.85
N GLN A 6 -21.03 -15.89 -20.58
CA GLN A 6 -22.07 -15.75 -19.57
C GLN A 6 -22.38 -14.26 -19.37
N ILE A 7 -21.38 -13.43 -19.11
CA ILE A 7 -21.57 -11.98 -18.92
C ILE A 7 -22.17 -11.32 -20.16
N GLY A 8 -21.71 -11.70 -21.36
CA GLY A 8 -22.29 -11.16 -22.61
C GLY A 8 -23.79 -11.46 -22.75
N ARG A 9 -24.22 -12.63 -22.30
CA ARG A 9 -25.66 -12.98 -22.24
C ARG A 9 -26.40 -12.21 -21.16
N ASP A 10 -25.84 -12.20 -19.91
CA ASP A 10 -26.51 -11.63 -18.74
C ASP A 10 -26.69 -10.10 -18.88
N LEU A 11 -25.76 -9.43 -19.59
CA LEU A 11 -25.77 -7.98 -19.82
C LEU A 11 -26.21 -7.58 -21.24
N GLU A 12 -26.61 -8.53 -22.09
CA GLU A 12 -27.01 -8.30 -23.49
C GLU A 12 -25.97 -7.52 -24.32
N VAL A 13 -24.67 -7.77 -24.08
CA VAL A 13 -23.56 -7.12 -24.78
C VAL A 13 -22.71 -8.11 -25.56
N SER A 14 -21.97 -7.59 -26.57
CA SER A 14 -21.07 -8.42 -27.36
C SER A 14 -19.94 -9.02 -26.54
N ARG A 15 -19.44 -10.21 -26.94
CA ARG A 15 -18.23 -10.82 -26.34
C ARG A 15 -17.02 -9.89 -26.48
N GLY A 16 -16.92 -9.12 -27.55
CA GLY A 16 -15.86 -8.14 -27.76
C GLY A 16 -15.88 -7.07 -26.68
N SER A 17 -17.07 -6.52 -26.38
CA SER A 17 -17.24 -5.51 -25.33
C SER A 17 -16.85 -6.06 -23.94
N VAL A 18 -17.24 -7.30 -23.63
CA VAL A 18 -16.86 -7.95 -22.37
C VAL A 18 -15.34 -8.14 -22.27
N ARG A 19 -14.71 -8.55 -23.39
CA ARG A 19 -13.26 -8.75 -23.43
C ARG A 19 -12.50 -7.44 -23.23
N GLU A 20 -12.93 -6.36 -23.85
CA GLU A 20 -12.33 -5.04 -23.66
C GLU A 20 -12.53 -4.53 -22.21
N ALA A 21 -13.71 -4.72 -21.63
CA ALA A 21 -13.93 -4.40 -20.21
C ALA A 21 -13.01 -5.21 -19.29
N TYR A 22 -12.83 -6.51 -19.56
CA TYR A 22 -11.91 -7.35 -18.79
C TYR A 22 -10.46 -6.89 -18.94
N ARG A 23 -10.01 -6.50 -20.14
CA ARG A 23 -8.67 -5.96 -20.36
C ARG A 23 -8.46 -4.65 -19.60
N THR A 24 -9.45 -3.76 -19.62
CA THR A 24 -9.41 -2.51 -18.87
C THR A 24 -9.30 -2.78 -17.36
N LEU A 25 -10.13 -3.68 -16.83
CA LEU A 25 -10.08 -4.06 -15.42
C LEU A 25 -8.76 -4.76 -15.04
N ALA A 26 -8.18 -5.51 -15.95
CA ALA A 26 -6.86 -6.12 -15.75
C ALA A 26 -5.73 -5.08 -15.78
N ALA A 27 -5.82 -4.10 -16.68
CA ALA A 27 -4.84 -3.01 -16.77
C ALA A 27 -4.78 -2.16 -15.50
N VAL A 28 -5.93 -1.98 -14.81
CA VAL A 28 -5.99 -1.28 -13.52
C VAL A 28 -5.81 -2.21 -12.31
N GLY A 29 -5.44 -3.47 -12.55
CA GLY A 29 -5.10 -4.42 -11.48
C GLY A 29 -6.28 -5.01 -10.70
N ILE A 30 -7.51 -4.81 -11.16
CA ILE A 30 -8.73 -5.38 -10.53
C ILE A 30 -8.91 -6.85 -10.90
N LEU A 31 -8.54 -7.22 -12.13
CA LEU A 31 -8.63 -8.59 -12.61
C LEU A 31 -7.25 -9.17 -12.91
N GLU A 32 -7.13 -10.46 -12.70
CA GLU A 32 -6.04 -11.29 -13.20
C GLU A 32 -6.57 -12.16 -14.33
N ILE A 33 -5.92 -12.08 -15.51
CA ILE A 33 -6.27 -12.85 -16.70
C ILE A 33 -5.06 -13.70 -17.08
N GLU A 34 -5.10 -14.97 -16.74
CA GLU A 34 -4.11 -15.95 -17.20
C GLU A 34 -4.64 -16.65 -18.46
N GLY A 35 -3.74 -16.89 -19.43
CA GLY A 35 -4.10 -17.54 -20.68
C GLY A 35 -4.82 -18.87 -20.48
N GLY A 36 -6.03 -19.02 -21.06
CA GLY A 36 -6.85 -20.24 -20.98
C GLY A 36 -7.61 -20.44 -19.66
N ARG A 37 -7.47 -19.54 -18.68
CA ARG A 37 -8.19 -19.60 -17.41
C ARG A 37 -9.28 -18.53 -17.31
N ARG A 38 -10.26 -18.75 -16.41
CA ARG A 38 -11.29 -17.75 -16.13
C ARG A 38 -10.67 -16.59 -15.38
N PRO A 39 -11.05 -15.33 -15.71
CA PRO A 39 -10.61 -14.16 -14.97
C PRO A 39 -10.93 -14.28 -13.47
N ARG A 40 -10.03 -13.79 -12.63
CA ARG A 40 -10.20 -13.78 -11.18
C ARG A 40 -10.09 -12.35 -10.66
N LEU A 41 -10.86 -12.04 -9.62
CA LEU A 41 -10.64 -10.81 -8.87
C LEU A 41 -9.29 -10.89 -8.17
N ARG A 42 -8.50 -9.87 -8.32
CA ARG A 42 -7.22 -9.69 -7.62
C ARG A 42 -7.46 -8.91 -6.33
N ALA A 43 -6.69 -9.21 -5.29
CA ALA A 43 -6.59 -8.29 -4.16
C ALA A 43 -6.02 -6.94 -4.65
N ILE A 44 -6.51 -5.84 -4.12
CA ILE A 44 -6.01 -4.51 -4.47
C ILE A 44 -4.51 -4.46 -4.17
N ASP A 45 -3.71 -4.15 -5.19
CA ASP A 45 -2.29 -3.93 -5.04
C ASP A 45 -2.07 -2.49 -4.50
N PRO A 46 -1.49 -2.33 -3.31
CA PRO A 46 -1.19 -0.99 -2.78
C PRO A 46 -0.34 -0.14 -3.71
N ASN A 47 0.48 -0.76 -4.57
CA ASN A 47 1.33 -0.05 -5.53
C ASN A 47 0.54 0.77 -6.55
N VAL A 48 -0.69 0.38 -6.86
CA VAL A 48 -1.57 1.19 -7.74
C VAL A 48 -1.87 2.55 -7.10
N LEU A 49 -2.18 2.57 -5.81
CA LEU A 49 -2.39 3.81 -5.06
C LEU A 49 -1.09 4.59 -4.86
N THR A 50 0.02 3.90 -4.63
CA THR A 50 1.35 4.51 -4.55
C THR A 50 1.65 5.32 -5.81
N GLN A 51 1.43 4.75 -7.01
CA GLN A 51 1.64 5.45 -8.28
C GLN A 51 0.77 6.72 -8.41
N VAL A 52 -0.47 6.69 -7.93
CA VAL A 52 -1.36 7.86 -7.94
C VAL A 52 -0.82 8.95 -7.01
N PHE A 53 -0.37 8.59 -5.81
CA PHE A 53 0.19 9.54 -4.86
C PHE A 53 1.55 10.09 -5.32
N ASP A 54 2.40 9.26 -5.90
CA ASP A 54 3.67 9.69 -6.51
C ASP A 54 3.41 10.68 -7.66
N TYR A 55 2.43 10.41 -8.52
CA TYR A 55 2.03 11.33 -9.57
C TYR A 55 1.57 12.68 -9.00
N ALA A 56 0.71 12.67 -7.97
CA ALA A 56 0.21 13.88 -7.33
C ALA A 56 1.33 14.71 -6.68
N LEU A 57 2.33 14.05 -6.09
CA LEU A 57 3.53 14.71 -5.53
C LEU A 57 4.41 15.29 -6.65
N ASN A 58 4.74 14.50 -7.68
CA ASN A 58 5.60 14.92 -8.77
C ASN A 58 5.00 16.05 -9.62
N THR A 59 3.68 16.17 -9.64
CA THR A 59 2.95 17.26 -10.32
C THR A 59 2.58 18.42 -9.39
N ALA A 60 3.11 18.43 -8.16
CA ALA A 60 2.85 19.43 -7.14
C ALA A 60 1.36 19.67 -6.80
N GLN A 61 0.46 18.70 -7.08
CA GLN A 61 -0.94 18.74 -6.65
C GLN A 61 -1.05 18.56 -5.13
N VAL A 62 -0.13 17.79 -4.55
CA VAL A 62 0.09 17.67 -3.12
C VAL A 62 1.59 17.83 -2.82
N ASN A 63 1.94 18.07 -1.56
CA ASN A 63 3.31 18.13 -1.12
C ASN A 63 3.59 17.16 0.04
N VAL A 64 4.84 17.01 0.42
CA VAL A 64 5.28 16.08 1.48
C VAL A 64 4.61 16.40 2.83
N ALA A 65 4.35 17.67 3.13
CA ALA A 65 3.68 18.07 4.36
C ALA A 65 2.25 17.52 4.40
N HIS A 66 1.50 17.60 3.28
CA HIS A 66 0.15 17.03 3.17
C HIS A 66 0.14 15.51 3.38
N VAL A 67 1.11 14.80 2.77
CA VAL A 67 1.25 13.35 2.95
C VAL A 67 1.58 13.00 4.40
N THR A 68 2.50 13.74 5.02
CA THR A 68 2.92 13.51 6.41
C THR A 68 1.78 13.74 7.40
N GLU A 69 1.01 14.81 7.21
CA GLU A 69 -0.16 15.13 8.05
C GLU A 69 -1.23 14.04 7.95
N THR A 70 -1.54 13.60 6.72
CA THR A 70 -2.51 12.53 6.47
C THR A 70 -2.05 11.22 7.10
N ARG A 71 -0.79 10.84 6.91
CA ARG A 71 -0.22 9.64 7.55
C ARG A 71 -0.31 9.70 9.05
N ARG A 72 0.08 10.83 9.65
CA ARG A 72 0.01 10.99 11.11
C ARG A 72 -1.39 10.75 11.67
N ALA A 73 -2.41 11.26 11.00
CA ALA A 73 -3.81 11.05 11.39
C ALA A 73 -4.21 9.57 11.29
N LEU A 74 -3.85 8.91 10.19
CA LEU A 74 -4.12 7.49 9.97
C LEU A 74 -3.34 6.61 10.98
N GLU A 75 -2.05 6.87 11.20
CA GLU A 75 -1.21 6.12 12.11
C GLU A 75 -1.71 6.22 13.56
N LEU A 76 -2.14 7.40 14.00
CA LEU A 76 -2.71 7.61 15.33
C LEU A 76 -3.98 6.76 15.53
N GLN A 77 -4.91 6.82 14.59
CA GLN A 77 -6.15 6.04 14.65
C GLN A 77 -5.85 4.54 14.58
N THR A 78 -4.95 4.14 13.69
CA THR A 78 -4.55 2.75 13.50
C THR A 78 -3.92 2.16 14.76
N ALA A 79 -3.04 2.91 15.42
CA ALA A 79 -2.42 2.50 16.69
C ALA A 79 -3.46 2.35 17.82
N GLN A 80 -4.46 3.24 17.88
CA GLN A 80 -5.55 3.11 18.85
C GLN A 80 -6.38 1.84 18.64
N PHE A 81 -6.66 1.47 17.39
CA PHE A 81 -7.37 0.23 17.08
C PHE A 81 -6.49 -0.99 17.34
N ALA A 82 -5.23 -0.97 16.95
CA ALA A 82 -4.28 -2.05 17.24
C ALA A 82 -4.16 -2.31 18.74
N ALA A 83 -4.13 -1.26 19.57
CA ALA A 83 -4.10 -1.41 21.03
C ALA A 83 -5.33 -2.16 21.59
N ARG A 84 -6.48 -2.07 20.90
CA ARG A 84 -7.73 -2.74 21.31
C ARG A 84 -7.86 -4.15 20.73
N TYR A 85 -7.45 -4.34 19.49
CA TYR A 85 -7.81 -5.54 18.70
C TYR A 85 -6.62 -6.46 18.42
N ALA A 86 -5.37 -6.05 18.67
CA ALA A 86 -4.21 -6.89 18.44
C ALA A 86 -4.31 -8.23 19.16
N SER A 87 -4.12 -9.32 18.44
CA SER A 87 -3.98 -10.65 18.99
C SER A 87 -2.68 -10.77 19.83
N GLU A 88 -2.62 -11.78 20.71
CA GLU A 88 -1.38 -11.99 21.49
C GLU A 88 -0.18 -12.32 20.58
N ALA A 89 -0.39 -13.04 19.50
CA ALA A 89 0.65 -13.29 18.50
C ALA A 89 1.20 -11.98 17.89
N GLN A 90 0.33 -11.06 17.49
CA GLN A 90 0.73 -9.75 16.96
C GLN A 90 1.45 -8.91 18.02
N ARG A 91 1.00 -8.92 19.26
CA ARG A 91 1.69 -8.24 20.37
C ARG A 91 3.08 -8.82 20.60
N GLN A 92 3.23 -10.13 20.52
CA GLN A 92 4.53 -10.78 20.66
C GLN A 92 5.46 -10.40 19.50
N THR A 93 4.97 -10.44 18.26
CA THR A 93 5.73 -9.98 17.08
C THR A 93 6.19 -8.54 17.24
N LEU A 94 5.33 -7.64 17.73
CA LEU A 94 5.72 -6.24 17.98
C LEU A 94 6.83 -6.11 19.04
N ARG A 95 6.76 -6.89 20.13
CA ARG A 95 7.84 -6.90 21.14
C ARG A 95 9.19 -7.33 20.55
N GLU A 96 9.17 -8.36 19.70
CA GLU A 96 10.36 -8.88 19.03
C GLU A 96 10.94 -7.86 18.05
N LEU A 97 10.10 -7.23 17.22
CA LEU A 97 10.53 -6.18 16.29
C LEU A 97 11.12 -4.97 17.00
N VAL A 98 10.53 -4.54 18.11
CA VAL A 98 11.07 -3.45 18.94
C VAL A 98 12.42 -3.84 19.55
N ALA A 99 12.58 -5.08 19.98
CA ALA A 99 13.87 -5.58 20.50
C ALA A 99 14.93 -5.61 19.39
N GLN A 100 14.58 -6.06 18.19
CA GLN A 100 15.46 -6.04 17.01
C GLN A 100 15.87 -4.61 16.64
N MET A 101 14.93 -3.68 16.60
CA MET A 101 15.20 -2.27 16.31
C MET A 101 16.16 -1.64 17.33
N ARG A 102 16.02 -1.97 18.62
CA ARG A 102 16.93 -1.51 19.68
C ARG A 102 18.33 -2.11 19.55
N SER A 103 18.43 -3.39 19.20
CA SER A 103 19.73 -4.07 19.03
C SER A 103 20.48 -3.61 17.77
N ALA A 104 19.76 -3.10 16.76
CA ALA A 104 20.31 -2.58 15.53
C ALA A 104 20.76 -1.10 15.62
N ALA A 105 21.21 -0.63 16.79
CA ALA A 105 21.49 0.79 17.07
C ALA A 105 22.42 1.47 16.05
N THR A 106 23.38 0.73 15.51
CA THR A 106 24.38 1.21 14.53
C THR A 106 24.10 0.76 13.09
N ASP A 107 23.18 -0.20 12.89
CA ASP A 107 22.81 -0.72 11.59
C ASP A 107 21.55 0.00 11.07
N HIS A 108 21.78 1.03 10.25
CA HIS A 108 20.69 1.85 9.70
C HIS A 108 19.70 1.02 8.86
N ALA A 109 20.19 0.07 8.04
CA ALA A 109 19.34 -0.74 7.19
C ALA A 109 18.37 -1.61 8.01
N ARG A 110 18.89 -2.31 9.01
CA ARG A 110 18.07 -3.12 9.94
C ARG A 110 17.08 -2.29 10.75
N ARG A 111 17.45 -1.07 11.13
CA ARG A 111 16.53 -0.17 11.84
C ARG A 111 15.36 0.22 10.94
N VAL A 112 15.62 0.60 9.70
CA VAL A 112 14.59 0.94 8.72
C VAL A 112 13.70 -0.27 8.45
N GLU A 113 14.25 -1.47 8.28
CA GLU A 113 13.49 -2.70 8.08
C GLU A 113 12.57 -3.01 9.27
N SER A 114 13.08 -2.90 10.50
CA SER A 114 12.29 -3.11 11.71
C SER A 114 11.20 -2.07 11.89
N ASP A 115 11.46 -0.80 11.59
CA ASP A 115 10.49 0.29 11.63
C ASP A 115 9.34 0.00 10.67
N VAL A 116 9.66 -0.40 9.45
CA VAL A 116 8.71 -0.85 8.43
C VAL A 116 7.82 -1.95 8.93
N ALA A 117 8.43 -3.00 9.48
CA ALA A 117 7.71 -4.16 9.96
C ALA A 117 6.80 -3.80 11.14
N ILE A 118 7.24 -2.95 12.08
CA ILE A 118 6.43 -2.47 13.20
C ILE A 118 5.17 -1.76 12.69
N HIS A 119 5.32 -0.79 11.80
CA HIS A 119 4.16 -0.06 11.25
C HIS A 119 3.20 -0.98 10.49
N THR A 120 3.73 -1.96 9.76
CA THR A 120 2.90 -2.96 9.04
C THR A 120 2.08 -3.79 10.03
N VAL A 121 2.70 -4.35 11.07
CA VAL A 121 1.99 -5.16 12.07
C VAL A 121 0.94 -4.33 12.82
N ILE A 122 1.22 -3.06 13.15
CA ILE A 122 0.24 -2.15 13.77
C ILE A 122 -0.94 -1.94 12.83
N ALA A 123 -0.69 -1.70 11.54
CA ALA A 123 -1.75 -1.49 10.56
C ALA A 123 -2.64 -2.74 10.42
N GLU A 124 -2.06 -3.92 10.32
CA GLU A 124 -2.80 -5.19 10.27
C GLU A 124 -3.59 -5.45 11.55
N ALA A 125 -2.98 -5.20 12.72
CA ALA A 125 -3.59 -5.38 14.03
C ALA A 125 -4.77 -4.42 14.29
N SER A 126 -4.87 -3.33 13.53
CA SER A 126 -6.01 -2.40 13.62
C SER A 126 -7.35 -3.04 13.23
N GLY A 127 -7.33 -4.16 12.51
CA GLY A 127 -8.51 -4.84 11.99
C GLY A 127 -9.21 -4.11 10.84
N ASN A 128 -8.65 -3.01 10.34
CA ASN A 128 -9.17 -2.28 9.18
C ASN A 128 -8.23 -2.42 7.98
N PRO A 129 -8.55 -3.29 6.99
CA PRO A 129 -7.69 -3.49 5.83
C PRO A 129 -7.42 -2.23 5.00
N LEU A 130 -8.34 -1.26 5.02
CA LEU A 130 -8.16 0.00 4.31
C LEU A 130 -7.05 0.85 4.93
N ASN A 131 -6.89 0.83 6.26
CA ASN A 131 -5.78 1.51 6.93
C ASN A 131 -4.44 0.93 6.47
N SER A 132 -4.31 -0.40 6.43
CA SER A 132 -3.10 -1.07 5.94
C SER A 132 -2.79 -0.70 4.50
N LEU A 133 -3.80 -0.70 3.63
CA LEU A 133 -3.68 -0.34 2.22
C LEU A 133 -3.19 1.11 2.05
N LEU A 134 -3.83 2.06 2.74
CA LEU A 134 -3.50 3.50 2.65
C LEU A 134 -2.12 3.80 3.23
N LEU A 135 -1.78 3.25 4.41
CA LEU A 135 -0.48 3.47 5.03
C LEU A 135 0.66 2.89 4.18
N HIS A 136 0.43 1.73 3.54
CA HIS A 136 1.39 1.18 2.59
C HIS A 136 1.57 2.11 1.39
N ALA A 137 0.48 2.54 0.78
CA ALA A 137 0.50 3.38 -0.41
C ALA A 137 1.13 4.77 -0.19
N LEU A 138 0.95 5.34 1.01
CA LEU A 138 1.53 6.64 1.39
C LEU A 138 2.99 6.56 1.86
N ARG A 139 3.60 5.39 1.87
CA ARG A 139 4.96 5.18 2.36
C ARG A 139 6.03 5.56 1.34
N SER A 140 5.96 4.98 0.13
CA SER A 140 6.94 5.19 -0.94
C SER A 140 7.07 6.67 -1.34
N PRO A 141 5.97 7.43 -1.48
CA PRO A 141 6.02 8.85 -1.78
C PRO A 141 6.88 9.67 -0.82
N MET A 142 6.87 9.30 0.46
CA MET A 142 7.67 9.99 1.48
C MET A 142 9.16 9.64 1.39
N GLU A 143 9.49 8.36 1.15
CA GLU A 143 10.88 7.91 1.02
C GLU A 143 11.58 8.52 -0.20
N ALA A 144 10.87 8.65 -1.31
CA ALA A 144 11.37 9.29 -2.52
C ALA A 144 11.65 10.79 -2.31
N SER A 145 10.75 11.50 -1.62
CA SER A 145 10.90 12.94 -1.36
C SER A 145 12.03 13.26 -0.36
N VAL A 146 12.25 12.40 0.64
CA VAL A 146 13.37 12.55 1.58
C VAL A 146 14.71 12.38 0.86
N ARG A 147 14.81 11.49 -0.13
CA ARG A 147 16.04 11.31 -0.93
C ARG A 147 16.35 12.54 -1.77
N ILE A 148 15.36 13.14 -2.42
CA ILE A 148 15.55 14.34 -3.26
C ILE A 148 16.05 15.51 -2.41
N HIS A 149 15.50 15.74 -1.22
CA HIS A 149 15.93 16.83 -0.33
C HIS A 149 17.29 16.58 0.35
N CYS A 150 17.76 15.35 0.43
CA CYS A 150 19.11 15.04 0.93
C CYS A 150 20.18 15.24 -0.15
N ASP A 151 19.84 15.02 -1.42
CA ASP A 151 20.78 15.24 -2.55
C ASP A 151 20.97 16.73 -2.87
N ASP A 152 19.91 17.55 -2.83
CA ASP A 152 19.99 18.98 -3.06
C ASP A 152 20.90 19.71 -2.06
N ARG A 153 20.94 19.25 -0.81
CA ARG A 153 21.83 19.81 0.23
C ARG A 153 23.30 19.40 0.09
N ARG A 154 23.64 18.45 -0.76
CA ARG A 154 25.04 18.06 -1.06
C ARG A 154 25.63 18.81 -2.24
N THR A 155 24.83 19.51 -3.01
CA THR A 155 25.27 20.26 -4.20
C THR A 155 25.53 21.75 -3.92
N GLU A 156 25.25 22.24 -2.71
CA GLU A 156 25.47 23.64 -2.29
C GLU A 156 26.71 23.84 -1.39
N VAL A 157 27.76 22.99 -1.51
CA VAL A 157 29.04 23.17 -0.81
C VAL A 157 30.17 23.29 -1.81
#